data_e6f5d91c2b218953b43aa777ba200cc2
#
_entry.id   e6f5d91c2b218953b43aa777ba200cc2
#
_cell.length_a   1.000
_cell.length_b   1.000
_cell.length_c   1.000
_cell.angle_alpha   90.00
_cell.angle_beta   90.00
_cell.angle_gamma   90.00
#
_symmetry.space_group_name_H-M   'P 1'
#
loop_
_entity.id
_entity.type
_entity.pdbx_description
1 polymer ?
#
loop_
_entity_poly.entity_id
_entity_poly.type
_entity_poly.pdbx_seq_one_letter_code
_entity_poly.pdbx_strand_id
1 'polypeptide(L)'
;NGEWALTLNFARKWRLWPETGYGGTCDPWSSEPAPAEDGIIKLNLRTGKSDLLISFRQMLDLDPDIPQRAPTYSFSHPLYNESGTRFAFWFFSQGIQGPDYTRQIRAYTANEDGTDITFHAAPCSHTCWRGDDKLLVYVYAAAKGPRLDYRLFDTTTGTGEPYGEDILTFDGHSTFSPDKQWLLTDRPEYANHIQNLCLFHPKTGTLHTLCRLPSRSEPAAGLRCHLHPRWSTSGTEVSIDSTHEGSRQIYTLDLSELLAKAT
;
A
#
# COMPACT_ATOMS: atom_id res chain seq x y z
N ASN A 1 11.87 11.96 9.75
CA ASN A 1 12.79 13.05 10.13
C ASN A 1 13.25 13.92 8.94
N GLY A 2 12.81 13.61 7.69
CA GLY A 2 13.15 14.38 6.50
C GLY A 2 14.61 14.26 6.03
N GLU A 3 15.36 13.32 6.57
CA GLU A 3 16.75 13.09 6.17
C GLU A 3 16.90 11.88 5.23
N TRP A 4 16.05 10.88 5.42
CA TRP A 4 16.10 9.63 4.67
C TRP A 4 14.79 9.34 3.95
N ALA A 5 14.90 8.75 2.78
CA ALA A 5 13.77 8.21 2.01
C ALA A 5 14.06 6.76 1.59
N LEU A 6 12.98 5.98 1.39
CA LEU A 6 13.05 4.70 0.71
C LEU A 6 12.73 4.91 -0.76
N THR A 7 13.47 4.23 -1.62
CA THR A 7 13.26 4.29 -3.07
C THR A 7 13.46 2.92 -3.71
N LEU A 8 13.10 2.81 -4.97
CA LEU A 8 13.15 1.59 -5.76
C LEU A 8 13.80 1.86 -7.12
N ASN A 9 14.14 0.81 -7.85
CA ASN A 9 14.49 0.91 -9.26
C ASN A 9 13.24 1.25 -10.10
N PHE A 10 13.02 2.55 -10.36
CA PHE A 10 11.89 3.03 -11.13
C PHE A 10 11.95 2.67 -12.62
N ALA A 11 13.11 2.31 -13.17
CA ALA A 11 13.22 1.75 -14.52
C ALA A 11 12.63 0.33 -14.57
N ARG A 12 12.89 -0.51 -13.54
CA ARG A 12 12.23 -1.82 -13.38
C ARG A 12 10.72 -1.64 -13.18
N LYS A 13 10.29 -0.68 -12.35
CA LYS A 13 8.87 -0.36 -12.18
C LYS A 13 8.22 0.04 -13.49
N TRP A 14 8.84 0.90 -14.28
CA TRP A 14 8.33 1.31 -15.60
C TRP A 14 8.16 0.11 -16.55
N ARG A 15 9.13 -0.78 -16.60
CA ARG A 15 9.06 -1.98 -17.44
C ARG A 15 7.91 -2.91 -17.06
N LEU A 16 7.58 -2.97 -15.76
CA LEU A 16 6.56 -3.88 -15.22
C LEU A 16 5.18 -3.21 -15.07
N TRP A 17 5.18 -1.92 -14.75
CA TRP A 17 4.00 -1.08 -14.54
C TRP A 17 4.29 0.37 -14.95
N PRO A 18 4.06 0.71 -16.21
CA PRO A 18 4.37 2.04 -16.73
C PRO A 18 3.72 3.19 -15.94
N GLU A 19 2.51 2.97 -15.41
CA GLU A 19 1.77 3.98 -14.66
C GLU A 19 2.37 4.31 -13.27
N THR A 20 3.32 3.51 -12.79
CA THR A 20 3.94 3.69 -11.47
C THR A 20 5.46 3.82 -11.51
N GLY A 21 6.05 3.82 -12.71
CA GLY A 21 7.48 3.93 -12.93
C GLY A 21 7.85 5.22 -13.65
N TYR A 22 9.13 5.40 -13.91
CA TYR A 22 9.65 6.51 -14.72
C TYR A 22 10.24 5.98 -16.02
N GLY A 23 9.65 6.40 -17.16
CA GLY A 23 10.17 6.10 -18.49
C GLY A 23 11.46 6.87 -18.81
N GLY A 24 12.16 6.42 -19.85
CA GLY A 24 13.35 7.08 -20.35
C GLY A 24 14.66 6.66 -19.69
N THR A 25 14.62 5.72 -18.73
CA THR A 25 15.79 5.08 -18.13
C THR A 25 15.84 3.59 -18.46
N CYS A 26 17.04 3.01 -18.51
CA CYS A 26 17.23 1.57 -18.71
C CYS A 26 17.33 0.85 -17.37
N ASP A 27 16.62 -0.28 -17.23
CA ASP A 27 16.82 -1.21 -16.10
C ASP A 27 18.09 -2.02 -16.34
N PRO A 28 19.19 -1.80 -15.58
CA PRO A 28 20.47 -2.48 -15.82
C PRO A 28 20.39 -4.00 -15.55
N TRP A 29 19.41 -4.43 -14.77
CA TRP A 29 19.17 -5.86 -14.47
C TRP A 29 17.94 -6.42 -15.19
N SER A 30 17.61 -5.90 -16.36
CA SER A 30 16.40 -6.29 -17.12
C SER A 30 16.35 -7.78 -17.48
N SER A 31 17.50 -8.43 -17.64
CA SER A 31 17.64 -9.87 -17.94
C SER A 31 17.70 -10.76 -16.69
N GLU A 32 17.82 -10.18 -15.49
CA GLU A 32 17.91 -10.93 -14.25
C GLU A 32 16.62 -10.76 -13.42
N PRO A 33 15.87 -11.86 -13.19
CA PRO A 33 14.63 -11.80 -12.41
C PRO A 33 14.84 -11.31 -10.97
N ALA A 34 15.89 -11.79 -10.31
CA ALA A 34 16.15 -11.52 -8.89
C ALA A 34 17.61 -11.12 -8.63
N PRO A 35 18.04 -9.93 -9.06
CA PRO A 35 19.41 -9.46 -8.84
C PRO A 35 19.73 -9.28 -7.35
N ALA A 36 20.99 -9.45 -7.00
CA ALA A 36 21.50 -9.20 -5.66
C ALA A 36 21.81 -7.70 -5.43
N GLU A 37 21.94 -6.94 -6.49
CA GLU A 37 22.33 -5.53 -6.49
C GLU A 37 21.14 -4.56 -6.68
N ASP A 38 19.91 -5.08 -6.78
CA ASP A 38 18.68 -4.28 -6.93
C ASP A 38 17.65 -4.67 -5.87
N GLY A 39 16.81 -3.70 -5.46
CA GLY A 39 15.81 -3.92 -4.42
C GLY A 39 15.28 -2.64 -3.79
N ILE A 40 15.10 -2.66 -2.45
CA ILE A 40 14.74 -1.48 -1.67
C ILE A 40 16.01 -0.73 -1.28
N ILE A 41 16.05 0.55 -1.61
CA ILE A 41 17.20 1.43 -1.44
C ILE A 41 16.85 2.53 -0.42
N LYS A 42 17.75 2.78 0.52
CA LYS A 42 17.71 3.94 1.44
C LYS A 42 18.53 5.08 0.84
N LEU A 43 17.90 6.24 0.70
CA LEU A 43 18.49 7.42 0.11
C LEU A 43 18.63 8.52 1.16
N ASN A 44 19.84 9.04 1.34
CA ASN A 44 20.08 10.24 2.14
C ASN A 44 19.73 11.48 1.32
N LEU A 45 18.69 12.21 1.72
CA LEU A 45 18.16 13.36 1.00
C LEU A 45 19.10 14.60 1.03
N ARG A 46 20.06 14.64 1.96
CA ARG A 46 21.03 15.75 2.05
C ARG A 46 22.24 15.53 1.18
N THR A 47 22.73 14.27 1.13
CA THR A 47 24.01 13.95 0.45
C THR A 47 23.82 13.27 -0.89
N GLY A 48 22.62 12.75 -1.18
CA GLY A 48 22.36 11.92 -2.37
C GLY A 48 22.96 10.51 -2.29
N LYS A 49 23.62 10.13 -1.19
CA LYS A 49 24.14 8.77 -1.02
C LYS A 49 23.01 7.78 -0.84
N SER A 50 23.18 6.60 -1.41
CA SER A 50 22.19 5.53 -1.35
C SER A 50 22.83 4.20 -0.98
N ASP A 51 22.10 3.41 -0.19
CA ASP A 51 22.50 2.07 0.26
C ASP A 51 21.36 1.09 -0.07
N LEU A 52 21.72 -0.08 -0.61
CA LEU A 52 20.79 -1.18 -0.80
C LEU A 52 20.47 -1.80 0.56
N LEU A 53 19.19 -1.79 0.96
CA LEU A 53 18.74 -2.38 2.22
C LEU A 53 18.33 -3.85 2.06
N ILE A 54 17.49 -4.14 1.05
CA ILE A 54 16.93 -5.48 0.84
C ILE A 54 16.97 -5.77 -0.65
N SER A 55 17.68 -6.82 -1.05
CA SER A 55 17.78 -7.23 -2.46
C SER A 55 16.68 -8.22 -2.85
N PHE A 56 16.43 -8.37 -4.17
CA PHE A 56 15.55 -9.40 -4.68
C PHE A 56 16.05 -10.81 -4.32
N ARG A 57 17.35 -11.05 -4.44
CA ARG A 57 17.95 -12.34 -4.10
C ARG A 57 17.74 -12.70 -2.64
N GLN A 58 17.97 -11.72 -1.74
CA GLN A 58 17.77 -11.91 -0.29
C GLN A 58 16.34 -12.33 0.04
N MET A 59 15.32 -11.78 -0.65
CA MET A 59 13.93 -12.18 -0.40
C MET A 59 13.65 -13.62 -0.80
N LEU A 60 14.23 -14.09 -1.92
CA LEU A 60 14.06 -15.48 -2.35
C LEU A 60 14.76 -16.47 -1.41
N ASP A 61 15.90 -16.07 -0.85
CA ASP A 61 16.64 -16.90 0.10
C ASP A 61 15.96 -16.93 1.49
N LEU A 62 15.27 -15.84 1.84
CA LEU A 62 14.59 -15.68 3.13
C LEU A 62 13.26 -16.44 3.20
N ASP A 63 12.44 -16.34 2.15
CA ASP A 63 11.06 -16.85 2.16
C ASP A 63 10.88 -17.93 1.06
N PRO A 64 10.91 -19.23 1.44
CA PRO A 64 10.77 -20.34 0.51
C PRO A 64 9.38 -20.45 -0.14
N ASP A 65 8.36 -19.78 0.43
CA ASP A 65 7.01 -19.74 -0.14
C ASP A 65 6.90 -18.76 -1.31
N ILE A 66 7.91 -17.92 -1.56
CA ILE A 66 7.99 -17.13 -2.78
C ILE A 66 8.26 -18.07 -3.97
N PRO A 67 7.47 -18.00 -5.07
CA PRO A 67 7.74 -18.78 -6.26
C PRO A 67 9.15 -18.54 -6.81
N GLN A 68 10.05 -19.53 -6.70
CA GLN A 68 11.48 -19.40 -6.99
C GLN A 68 11.81 -19.25 -8.49
N ARG A 69 10.84 -19.50 -9.38
CA ARG A 69 11.00 -19.46 -10.85
C ARG A 69 10.05 -18.47 -11.51
N ALA A 70 9.64 -17.43 -10.81
CA ALA A 70 8.87 -16.38 -11.45
C ALA A 70 9.73 -15.67 -12.51
N PRO A 71 9.18 -15.33 -13.69
CA PRO A 71 9.89 -14.62 -14.74
C PRO A 71 10.44 -13.25 -14.28
N THR A 72 9.84 -12.66 -13.25
CA THR A 72 10.33 -11.42 -12.65
C THR A 72 9.74 -11.18 -11.25
N TYR A 73 10.41 -10.32 -10.50
CA TYR A 73 9.99 -9.87 -9.17
C TYR A 73 9.99 -8.33 -9.10
N SER A 74 9.19 -7.79 -8.21
CA SER A 74 9.12 -6.35 -8.00
C SER A 74 8.85 -6.03 -6.53
N PHE A 75 9.53 -5.03 -6.00
CA PHE A 75 9.13 -4.35 -4.76
C PHE A 75 8.14 -3.23 -5.03
N SER A 76 7.32 -2.91 -4.05
CA SER A 76 6.39 -1.78 -4.13
C SER A 76 6.02 -1.27 -2.74
N HIS A 77 5.50 -0.04 -2.69
CA HIS A 77 4.91 0.59 -1.50
C HIS A 77 5.80 0.56 -0.26
N PRO A 78 7.13 0.84 -0.35
CA PRO A 78 7.92 0.99 0.85
C PRO A 78 7.41 2.21 1.62
N LEU A 79 7.02 2.00 2.89
CA LEU A 79 6.40 3.03 3.72
C LEU A 79 6.91 2.91 5.16
N TYR A 80 7.58 3.95 5.67
CA TYR A 80 7.98 4.01 7.07
C TYR A 80 6.76 4.07 8.01
N ASN A 81 6.93 3.50 9.21
CA ASN A 81 6.08 3.80 10.36
C ASN A 81 6.30 5.25 10.84
N GLU A 82 5.54 5.69 11.82
CA GLU A 82 5.55 7.10 12.26
C GLU A 82 6.89 7.55 12.84
N SER A 83 7.55 6.68 13.61
CA SER A 83 8.88 6.97 14.18
C SER A 83 10.03 6.83 13.18
N GLY A 84 9.81 6.19 12.01
CA GLY A 84 10.84 5.91 11.03
C GLY A 84 11.78 4.78 11.41
N THR A 85 11.41 3.95 12.40
CA THR A 85 12.24 2.84 12.90
C THR A 85 12.01 1.53 12.16
N ARG A 86 10.85 1.39 11.52
CA ARG A 86 10.48 0.25 10.66
C ARG A 86 9.83 0.74 9.39
N PHE A 87 9.80 -0.12 8.37
CA PHE A 87 9.02 0.13 7.16
C PHE A 87 8.27 -1.12 6.71
N ALA A 88 7.09 -0.93 6.12
CA ALA A 88 6.34 -1.94 5.41
C ALA A 88 6.69 -1.90 3.93
N PHE A 89 6.57 -3.04 3.23
CA PHE A 89 6.75 -3.12 1.78
C PHE A 89 6.01 -4.32 1.21
N TRP A 90 5.77 -4.27 -0.09
CA TRP A 90 5.23 -5.40 -0.84
C TRP A 90 6.31 -6.04 -1.69
N PHE A 91 6.28 -7.36 -1.76
CA PHE A 91 7.06 -8.15 -2.69
C PHE A 91 6.13 -8.91 -3.63
N PHE A 92 6.40 -8.80 -4.93
CA PHE A 92 5.60 -9.42 -5.97
C PHE A 92 6.41 -10.45 -6.71
N SER A 93 5.83 -11.63 -6.92
CA SER A 93 6.25 -12.53 -7.98
C SER A 93 5.33 -12.36 -9.18
N GLN A 94 5.87 -12.12 -10.37
CA GLN A 94 5.10 -11.81 -11.58
C GLN A 94 5.41 -12.79 -12.73
N GLY A 95 4.43 -12.95 -13.63
CA GLY A 95 4.67 -13.48 -14.96
C GLY A 95 4.50 -14.96 -15.13
N ILE A 96 3.74 -15.64 -14.27
CA ILE A 96 3.15 -16.93 -14.64
C ILE A 96 1.93 -16.60 -15.50
N GLN A 97 2.03 -16.80 -16.82
CA GLN A 97 0.89 -16.64 -17.73
C GLN A 97 0.00 -17.87 -17.62
N GLY A 98 -1.31 -17.68 -17.53
CA GLY A 98 -2.31 -18.75 -17.51
C GLY A 98 -3.51 -18.40 -16.66
N PRO A 99 -4.52 -19.28 -16.56
CA PRO A 99 -5.69 -19.08 -15.72
C PRO A 99 -5.34 -18.93 -14.20
N ASP A 100 -4.13 -19.36 -13.80
CA ASP A 100 -3.59 -19.23 -12.45
C ASP A 100 -2.74 -17.96 -12.25
N TYR A 101 -2.95 -16.91 -13.06
CA TYR A 101 -2.29 -15.60 -12.92
C TYR A 101 -2.73 -14.94 -11.62
N THR A 102 -2.25 -15.44 -10.52
CA THR A 102 -2.33 -14.75 -9.24
C THR A 102 -1.04 -13.93 -9.08
N ARG A 103 -1.16 -12.61 -9.19
CA ARG A 103 -0.16 -11.71 -8.62
C ARG A 103 -0.09 -12.05 -7.14
N GLN A 104 0.91 -12.80 -6.72
CA GLN A 104 1.13 -13.04 -5.30
C GLN A 104 1.82 -11.82 -4.72
N ILE A 105 1.00 -10.89 -4.24
CA ILE A 105 1.48 -9.78 -3.42
C ILE A 105 1.68 -10.31 -2.02
N ARG A 106 2.88 -10.13 -1.50
CA ARG A 106 3.26 -10.50 -0.14
C ARG A 106 3.61 -9.24 0.63
N ALA A 107 3.04 -9.06 1.81
CA ALA A 107 3.31 -7.94 2.70
C ALA A 107 4.33 -8.32 3.76
N TYR A 108 5.33 -7.46 3.92
CA TYR A 108 6.41 -7.60 4.90
C TYR A 108 6.62 -6.29 5.65
N THR A 109 7.29 -6.38 6.80
CA THR A 109 7.95 -5.25 7.45
C THR A 109 9.42 -5.56 7.68
N ALA A 110 10.24 -4.51 7.85
CA ALA A 110 11.64 -4.61 8.24
C ALA A 110 12.03 -3.43 9.12
N ASN A 111 13.13 -3.54 9.85
CA ASN A 111 13.76 -2.41 10.52
C ASN A 111 14.28 -1.39 9.49
N GLU A 112 14.53 -0.14 9.92
CA GLU A 112 14.99 0.94 9.05
C GLU A 112 16.34 0.66 8.36
N ASP A 113 17.11 -0.29 8.85
CA ASP A 113 18.38 -0.77 8.29
C ASP A 113 18.24 -2.01 7.38
N GLY A 114 17.01 -2.48 7.14
CA GLY A 114 16.71 -3.65 6.31
C GLY A 114 16.84 -4.99 7.04
N THR A 115 17.08 -4.99 8.34
CA THR A 115 17.12 -6.21 9.19
C THR A 115 15.72 -6.60 9.69
N ASP A 116 15.58 -7.76 10.32
CA ASP A 116 14.33 -8.25 10.94
C ASP A 116 13.13 -8.21 9.99
N ILE A 117 13.32 -8.84 8.82
CA ILE A 117 12.24 -8.94 7.82
C ILE A 117 11.18 -9.91 8.31
N THR A 118 9.97 -9.43 8.51
CA THR A 118 8.83 -10.21 9.01
C THR A 118 7.73 -10.28 7.96
N PHE A 119 7.28 -11.50 7.63
CA PHE A 119 6.13 -11.77 6.76
C PHE A 119 4.82 -11.55 7.51
N HIS A 120 3.80 -10.99 6.84
CA HIS A 120 2.46 -10.77 7.42
C HIS A 120 1.34 -11.45 6.65
N ALA A 121 1.25 -11.27 5.34
CA ALA A 121 0.13 -11.78 4.55
C ALA A 121 0.47 -12.03 3.08
N ALA A 122 -0.19 -13.04 2.49
CA ALA A 122 -0.24 -13.31 1.05
C ALA A 122 -1.46 -14.20 0.71
N PRO A 123 -2.17 -13.98 -0.41
CA PRO A 123 -2.11 -12.77 -1.20
C PRO A 123 -2.77 -11.60 -0.49
N CYS A 124 -2.27 -10.40 -0.70
CA CYS A 124 -2.76 -9.20 -0.04
C CYS A 124 -2.78 -7.99 -0.98
N SER A 125 -3.33 -6.90 -0.49
CA SER A 125 -3.33 -5.58 -1.11
C SER A 125 -3.16 -4.54 0.00
N HIS A 126 -3.33 -3.31 -0.31
CA HIS A 126 -3.25 -2.10 0.52
C HIS A 126 -2.86 -2.29 2.00
N THR A 127 -1.82 -1.57 2.40
CA THR A 127 -1.31 -1.58 3.76
C THR A 127 -1.25 -0.15 4.30
N CYS A 128 -1.51 0.01 5.60
CA CYS A 128 -1.20 1.27 6.28
C CYS A 128 -0.81 1.04 7.74
N TRP A 129 0.04 1.91 8.26
CA TRP A 129 0.47 1.88 9.64
C TRP A 129 -0.59 2.44 10.58
N ARG A 130 -0.75 1.80 11.73
CA ARG A 130 -1.45 2.33 12.89
C ARG A 130 -0.46 2.51 14.03
N GLY A 131 0.21 3.66 14.07
CA GLY A 131 1.33 3.91 14.97
C GLY A 131 2.61 3.21 14.48
N ASP A 132 3.43 2.76 15.44
CA ASP A 132 4.76 2.22 15.12
C ASP A 132 4.82 0.70 15.02
N ASP A 133 3.87 -0.01 15.61
CA ASP A 133 3.92 -1.46 15.82
C ASP A 133 2.74 -2.23 15.17
N LYS A 134 1.76 -1.54 14.59
CA LYS A 134 0.60 -2.18 13.97
C LYS A 134 0.50 -1.87 12.49
N LEU A 135 0.33 -2.91 11.67
CA LEU A 135 0.14 -2.80 10.22
C LEU A 135 -1.24 -3.33 9.84
N LEU A 136 -2.09 -2.48 9.28
CA LEU A 136 -3.35 -2.89 8.68
C LEU A 136 -3.06 -3.38 7.25
N VAL A 137 -3.57 -4.57 6.91
CA VAL A 137 -3.40 -5.20 5.60
C VAL A 137 -4.75 -5.71 5.12
N TYR A 138 -5.11 -5.41 3.86
CA TYR A 138 -6.22 -6.07 3.20
C TYR A 138 -5.77 -7.41 2.63
N VAL A 139 -6.36 -8.50 3.13
CA VAL A 139 -5.96 -9.88 2.80
C VAL A 139 -7.00 -10.50 1.86
N TYR A 140 -6.56 -10.99 0.70
CA TYR A 140 -7.42 -11.76 -0.19
C TYR A 140 -7.60 -13.18 0.33
N ALA A 141 -8.83 -13.70 0.26
CA ALA A 141 -9.07 -15.10 0.59
C ALA A 141 -8.19 -16.00 -0.27
N ALA A 142 -7.43 -16.90 0.34
CA ALA A 142 -6.89 -18.03 -0.38
C ALA A 142 -8.04 -18.85 -0.99
N ALA A 143 -7.83 -19.53 -2.12
CA ALA A 143 -8.86 -20.23 -2.91
C ALA A 143 -9.77 -21.21 -2.13
N LYS A 144 -9.53 -21.41 -0.84
CA LYS A 144 -10.30 -22.30 0.08
C LYS A 144 -10.49 -21.70 1.48
N GLY A 145 -10.23 -20.40 1.69
CA GLY A 145 -10.32 -19.76 3.00
C GLY A 145 -11.50 -18.80 3.14
N PRO A 146 -11.80 -18.36 4.37
CA PRO A 146 -12.87 -17.41 4.61
C PRO A 146 -12.51 -16.02 4.11
N ARG A 147 -13.50 -15.31 3.64
CA ARG A 147 -13.63 -13.85 3.37
C ARG A 147 -12.36 -13.03 3.09
N LEU A 148 -12.49 -12.14 2.11
CA LEU A 148 -11.67 -10.94 1.92
C LEU A 148 -11.88 -10.02 3.13
N ASP A 149 -10.85 -9.70 3.89
CA ASP A 149 -10.97 -8.83 5.06
C ASP A 149 -9.71 -8.02 5.36
N TYR A 150 -9.88 -6.97 6.14
CA TYR A 150 -8.75 -6.29 6.77
C TYR A 150 -8.29 -7.03 8.01
N ARG A 151 -6.98 -7.14 8.17
CA ARG A 151 -6.34 -7.68 9.36
C ARG A 151 -5.32 -6.67 9.90
N LEU A 152 -5.35 -6.49 11.22
CA LEU A 152 -4.39 -5.65 11.93
C LEU A 152 -3.30 -6.54 12.51
N PHE A 153 -2.10 -6.46 11.94
CA PHE A 153 -0.94 -7.26 12.36
C PHE A 153 -0.12 -6.51 13.40
N ASP A 154 0.29 -7.21 14.43
CA ASP A 154 1.40 -6.80 15.28
C ASP A 154 2.71 -7.10 14.55
N THR A 155 3.51 -6.08 14.28
CA THR A 155 4.72 -6.22 13.45
C THR A 155 5.90 -6.83 14.21
N THR A 156 5.81 -6.96 15.53
CA THR A 156 6.81 -7.63 16.36
C THR A 156 6.59 -9.14 16.42
N THR A 157 5.32 -9.55 16.56
CA THR A 157 4.96 -10.98 16.68
C THR A 157 4.53 -11.61 15.37
N GLY A 158 4.19 -10.80 14.35
CA GLY A 158 3.62 -11.26 13.08
C GLY A 158 2.17 -11.74 13.19
N THR A 159 1.53 -11.67 14.37
CA THR A 159 0.15 -12.11 14.57
C THR A 159 -0.84 -11.07 14.08
N GLY A 160 -1.88 -11.50 13.36
CA GLY A 160 -2.91 -10.62 12.79
C GLY A 160 -4.31 -10.98 13.31
N GLU A 161 -5.09 -9.97 13.68
CA GLU A 161 -6.50 -10.08 14.09
C GLU A 161 -7.43 -9.43 13.07
N PRO A 162 -8.68 -9.90 12.91
CA PRO A 162 -9.67 -9.25 12.05
C PRO A 162 -9.89 -7.79 12.46
N TYR A 163 -10.07 -6.90 11.46
CA TYR A 163 -10.31 -5.48 11.70
C TYR A 163 -11.49 -4.96 10.87
N GLY A 164 -12.51 -4.44 11.55
CA GLY A 164 -13.73 -3.95 10.88
C GLY A 164 -14.53 -5.06 10.21
N GLU A 165 -14.53 -6.27 10.82
CA GLU A 165 -15.19 -7.47 10.32
C GLU A 165 -16.66 -7.19 9.98
N ASP A 166 -17.13 -7.76 8.86
CA ASP A 166 -18.48 -7.54 8.29
C ASP A 166 -18.81 -6.11 7.82
N ILE A 167 -17.97 -5.12 8.11
CA ILE A 167 -18.17 -3.71 7.76
C ILE A 167 -17.22 -3.28 6.65
N LEU A 168 -15.93 -3.52 6.82
CA LEU A 168 -14.88 -3.21 5.84
C LEU A 168 -14.69 -4.37 4.87
N THR A 169 -15.72 -4.67 4.06
CA THR A 169 -15.75 -5.82 3.13
C THR A 169 -15.23 -5.47 1.73
N PHE A 170 -14.47 -4.40 1.59
CA PHE A 170 -13.96 -3.88 0.33
C PHE A 170 -12.51 -3.45 0.47
N ASP A 171 -11.74 -3.56 -0.59
CA ASP A 171 -10.36 -3.09 -0.69
C ASP A 171 -10.32 -1.59 -0.94
N GLY A 172 -9.41 -0.87 -0.28
CA GLY A 172 -9.26 0.58 -0.43
C GLY A 172 -7.95 1.12 0.15
N HIS A 173 -7.62 2.36 -0.22
CA HIS A 173 -6.43 3.06 0.24
C HIS A 173 -6.68 3.65 1.63
N SER A 174 -6.34 2.87 2.64
CA SER A 174 -6.64 3.19 4.03
C SER A 174 -5.56 4.07 4.67
N THR A 175 -5.97 4.94 5.61
CA THR A 175 -5.07 5.73 6.46
C THR A 175 -5.74 6.03 7.80
N PHE A 176 -4.99 5.90 8.90
CA PHE A 176 -5.50 6.25 10.24
C PHE A 176 -5.41 7.74 10.51
N SER A 177 -6.38 8.26 11.27
CA SER A 177 -6.26 9.61 11.85
C SER A 177 -5.02 9.71 12.75
N PRO A 178 -4.48 10.92 13.00
CA PRO A 178 -3.32 11.10 13.88
C PRO A 178 -3.52 10.51 15.27
N ASP A 179 -4.74 10.58 15.82
CA ASP A 179 -5.12 10.02 17.12
C ASP A 179 -5.46 8.51 17.09
N LYS A 180 -5.41 7.87 15.88
CA LYS A 180 -5.68 6.44 15.64
C LYS A 180 -7.12 6.00 15.97
N GLN A 181 -8.05 6.93 16.17
CA GLN A 181 -9.42 6.61 16.47
C GLN A 181 -10.26 6.33 15.23
N TRP A 182 -9.86 6.85 14.07
CA TRP A 182 -10.58 6.75 12.81
C TRP A 182 -9.74 6.11 11.73
N LEU A 183 -10.39 5.31 10.87
CA LEU A 183 -9.83 4.84 9.62
C LEU A 183 -10.54 5.53 8.46
N LEU A 184 -9.79 6.27 7.66
CA LEU A 184 -10.25 6.85 6.41
C LEU A 184 -9.85 5.90 5.27
N THR A 185 -10.77 5.63 4.33
CA THR A 185 -10.50 4.75 3.18
C THR A 185 -11.35 5.13 1.99
N ASP A 186 -10.92 4.78 0.79
CA ASP A 186 -11.77 4.85 -0.40
C ASP A 186 -12.40 3.49 -0.71
N ARG A 187 -13.59 3.50 -1.32
CA ARG A 187 -14.31 2.33 -1.78
C ARG A 187 -14.70 2.49 -3.24
N PRO A 188 -14.08 1.76 -4.17
CA PRO A 188 -14.46 1.82 -5.57
C PRO A 188 -15.78 1.07 -5.83
N GLU A 189 -16.65 1.70 -6.61
CA GLU A 189 -17.81 1.07 -7.25
C GLU A 189 -17.53 1.00 -8.75
N TYR A 190 -16.76 0.01 -9.17
CA TYR A 190 -16.26 -0.08 -10.55
C TYR A 190 -17.37 -0.10 -11.60
N ALA A 191 -18.48 -0.80 -11.32
CA ALA A 191 -19.62 -0.89 -12.25
C ALA A 191 -20.30 0.46 -12.53
N ASN A 192 -20.21 1.40 -11.59
CA ASN A 192 -20.86 2.71 -11.65
C ASN A 192 -19.86 3.85 -11.91
N HIS A 193 -18.57 3.55 -12.04
CA HIS A 193 -17.51 4.55 -12.13
C HIS A 193 -17.55 5.58 -11.00
N ILE A 194 -17.76 5.11 -9.76
CA ILE A 194 -17.85 5.94 -8.56
C ILE A 194 -16.75 5.54 -7.60
N GLN A 195 -16.19 6.53 -6.91
CA GLN A 195 -15.35 6.38 -5.74
C GLN A 195 -16.06 6.95 -4.52
N ASN A 196 -16.15 6.16 -3.45
CA ASN A 196 -16.70 6.61 -2.19
C ASN A 196 -15.55 6.93 -1.24
N LEU A 197 -15.61 8.06 -0.55
CA LEU A 197 -14.76 8.34 0.61
C LEU A 197 -15.48 7.87 1.86
N CYS A 198 -14.86 6.97 2.60
CA CYS A 198 -15.46 6.33 3.77
C CYS A 198 -14.64 6.62 5.03
N LEU A 199 -15.32 6.87 6.14
CA LEU A 199 -14.76 7.08 7.46
C LEU A 199 -15.30 6.03 8.42
N PHE A 200 -14.43 5.20 8.98
CA PHE A 200 -14.79 4.12 9.89
C PHE A 200 -14.32 4.41 11.31
N HIS A 201 -15.22 4.23 12.29
CA HIS A 201 -14.93 4.32 13.71
C HIS A 201 -14.90 2.91 14.34
N PRO A 202 -13.74 2.36 14.69
CA PRO A 202 -13.62 0.96 15.09
C PRO A 202 -14.32 0.63 16.42
N LYS A 203 -14.40 1.58 17.36
CA LYS A 203 -15.05 1.34 18.67
C LYS A 203 -16.56 1.18 18.56
N THR A 204 -17.21 1.90 17.64
CA THR A 204 -18.67 1.85 17.45
C THR A 204 -19.06 0.93 16.29
N GLY A 205 -18.11 0.52 15.45
CA GLY A 205 -18.39 -0.22 14.22
C GLY A 205 -19.13 0.62 13.17
N THR A 206 -19.09 1.94 13.26
CA THR A 206 -19.84 2.82 12.35
C THR A 206 -19.00 3.17 11.13
N LEU A 207 -19.56 2.97 9.93
CA LEU A 207 -18.98 3.39 8.66
C LEU A 207 -19.80 4.52 8.06
N HIS A 208 -19.19 5.69 7.90
CA HIS A 208 -19.80 6.85 7.23
C HIS A 208 -19.29 6.95 5.79
N THR A 209 -20.18 7.16 4.83
CA THR A 209 -19.80 7.60 3.48
C THR A 209 -19.80 9.12 3.46
N LEU A 210 -18.63 9.74 3.38
CA LEU A 210 -18.46 11.20 3.41
C LEU A 210 -18.85 11.85 2.11
N CYS A 211 -18.44 11.24 0.98
CA CYS A 211 -18.85 11.68 -0.36
C CYS A 211 -18.81 10.53 -1.36
N ARG A 212 -19.51 10.72 -2.49
CA ARG A 212 -19.52 9.84 -3.64
C ARG A 212 -19.18 10.66 -4.87
N LEU A 213 -18.04 10.34 -5.51
CA LEU A 213 -17.49 11.12 -6.60
C LEU A 213 -17.39 10.28 -7.88
N PRO A 214 -17.78 10.81 -9.03
CA PRO A 214 -17.48 10.15 -10.31
C PRO A 214 -15.99 9.96 -10.49
N SER A 215 -15.58 8.76 -10.90
CA SER A 215 -14.21 8.45 -11.23
C SER A 215 -14.13 8.01 -12.67
N ARG A 216 -13.33 8.71 -13.47
CA ARG A 216 -12.98 8.21 -14.79
C ARG A 216 -12.01 7.05 -14.60
N SER A 217 -12.43 5.87 -14.97
CA SER A 217 -11.57 4.70 -15.06
C SER A 217 -11.50 4.27 -16.52
N GLU A 218 -10.66 4.93 -17.30
CA GLU A 218 -10.27 4.45 -18.62
C GLU A 218 -8.87 3.84 -18.52
N PRO A 219 -8.76 2.52 -18.27
CA PRO A 219 -7.47 1.86 -18.11
C PRO A 219 -6.57 2.02 -19.34
N ALA A 220 -7.17 2.10 -20.53
CA ALA A 220 -6.45 2.25 -21.79
C ALA A 220 -5.78 3.63 -21.96
N ALA A 221 -6.21 4.64 -21.20
CA ALA A 221 -5.67 6.01 -21.29
C ALA A 221 -4.80 6.41 -20.10
N GLY A 222 -4.52 5.50 -19.15
CA GLY A 222 -3.79 5.83 -17.93
C GLY A 222 -4.52 6.81 -16.99
N LEU A 223 -5.83 6.97 -17.15
CA LEU A 223 -6.65 7.96 -16.44
C LEU A 223 -7.36 7.40 -15.20
N ARG A 224 -6.86 6.29 -14.67
CA ARG A 224 -7.39 5.76 -13.42
C ARG A 224 -7.09 6.72 -12.27
N CYS A 225 -8.12 7.19 -11.57
CA CYS A 225 -7.99 8.06 -10.41
C CYS A 225 -8.72 7.45 -9.22
N HIS A 226 -7.97 6.96 -8.24
CA HIS A 226 -8.49 6.60 -6.93
C HIS A 226 -8.38 7.82 -6.01
N LEU A 227 -9.15 7.87 -4.93
CA LEU A 227 -9.17 9.04 -4.05
C LEU A 227 -7.88 9.16 -3.23
N HIS A 228 -7.21 8.05 -2.92
CA HIS A 228 -5.97 8.05 -2.12
C HIS A 228 -6.04 8.99 -0.91
N PRO A 229 -7.02 8.82 -0.01
CA PRO A 229 -7.27 9.80 1.05
C PRO A 229 -6.08 9.91 2.01
N ARG A 230 -5.85 11.13 2.51
CA ARG A 230 -4.79 11.43 3.49
C ARG A 230 -5.29 12.41 4.53
N TRP A 231 -4.98 12.15 5.79
CA TRP A 231 -5.21 13.07 6.89
C TRP A 231 -4.21 14.21 6.89
N SER A 232 -4.67 15.39 7.28
CA SER A 232 -3.78 16.47 7.73
C SER A 232 -3.14 16.10 9.08
N THR A 233 -2.04 16.73 9.41
CA THR A 233 -1.38 16.54 10.71
C THR A 233 -2.23 17.01 11.89
N SER A 234 -3.16 17.96 11.67
CA SER A 234 -4.14 18.40 12.68
C SER A 234 -5.21 17.35 12.97
N GLY A 235 -5.45 16.40 12.05
CA GLY A 235 -6.51 15.40 12.18
C GLY A 235 -7.92 15.93 11.95
N THR A 236 -8.08 17.16 11.43
CA THR A 236 -9.39 17.78 11.16
C THR A 236 -9.71 17.90 9.70
N GLU A 237 -8.72 17.78 8.83
CA GLU A 237 -8.89 17.87 7.38
C GLU A 237 -8.37 16.61 6.71
N VAL A 238 -8.92 16.30 5.55
CA VAL A 238 -8.46 15.21 4.68
C VAL A 238 -8.27 15.72 3.25
N SER A 239 -7.27 15.20 2.55
CA SER A 239 -7.09 15.45 1.12
C SER A 239 -7.42 14.20 0.31
N ILE A 240 -7.92 14.40 -0.91
CA ILE A 240 -8.23 13.34 -1.88
C ILE A 240 -7.83 13.75 -3.28
N ASP A 241 -7.49 12.77 -4.13
CA ASP A 241 -7.41 12.94 -5.57
C ASP A 241 -8.76 12.70 -6.20
N SER A 242 -9.20 13.53 -7.15
CA SER A 242 -10.44 13.28 -7.88
C SER A 242 -10.42 13.88 -9.28
N THR A 243 -11.23 13.29 -10.16
CA THR A 243 -11.48 13.76 -11.53
C THR A 243 -12.90 14.23 -11.75
N HIS A 244 -13.69 14.43 -10.68
CA HIS A 244 -15.12 14.71 -10.79
C HIS A 244 -15.45 16.03 -11.52
N GLU A 245 -14.52 16.98 -11.57
CA GLU A 245 -14.62 18.23 -12.34
C GLU A 245 -13.94 18.17 -13.72
N GLY A 246 -13.63 16.95 -14.22
CA GLY A 246 -13.12 16.74 -15.57
C GLY A 246 -11.60 16.57 -15.68
N SER A 247 -10.81 17.06 -14.74
CA SER A 247 -9.35 16.86 -14.66
C SER A 247 -8.95 16.35 -13.27
N ARG A 248 -7.78 15.70 -13.15
CA ARG A 248 -7.27 15.27 -11.86
C ARG A 248 -6.84 16.48 -11.04
N GLN A 249 -7.45 16.64 -9.87
CA GLN A 249 -7.15 17.68 -8.90
C GLN A 249 -7.04 17.09 -7.50
N ILE A 250 -6.42 17.83 -6.59
CA ILE A 250 -6.42 17.54 -5.16
C ILE A 250 -7.49 18.40 -4.51
N TYR A 251 -8.35 17.77 -3.71
CA TYR A 251 -9.41 18.41 -2.95
C TYR A 251 -9.16 18.22 -1.47
N THR A 252 -9.59 19.17 -0.64
CA THR A 252 -9.60 19.05 0.80
C THR A 252 -11.01 19.09 1.35
N LEU A 253 -11.26 18.32 2.40
CA LEU A 253 -12.52 18.28 3.13
C LEU A 253 -12.24 18.58 4.59
N ASP A 254 -12.96 19.54 5.18
CA ASP A 254 -12.97 19.80 6.62
C ASP A 254 -13.93 18.83 7.30
N LEU A 255 -13.43 18.05 8.25
CA LEU A 255 -14.20 17.09 9.04
C LEU A 255 -14.45 17.54 10.48
N SER A 256 -14.06 18.76 10.85
CA SER A 256 -14.12 19.29 12.24
C SER A 256 -15.49 19.11 12.88
N GLU A 257 -16.56 19.49 12.18
CA GLU A 257 -17.93 19.37 12.71
C GLU A 257 -18.40 17.92 12.87
N LEU A 258 -18.00 17.04 11.94
CA LEU A 258 -18.36 15.63 11.98
C LEU A 258 -17.69 14.93 13.16
N LEU A 259 -16.40 15.18 13.34
CA LEU A 259 -15.61 14.60 14.42
C LEU A 259 -16.08 15.08 15.78
N ALA A 260 -16.44 16.37 15.92
CA ALA A 260 -16.97 16.92 17.17
C ALA A 260 -18.34 16.34 17.58
N LYS A 261 -19.13 15.84 16.63
CA LYS A 261 -20.43 15.20 16.91
C LYS A 261 -20.31 13.72 17.24
N ALA A 262 -19.19 13.12 16.92
CA ALA A 262 -18.95 11.69 17.07
C ALA A 262 -18.15 11.31 18.33
N THR A 263 -17.64 12.30 19.06
CA THR A 263 -17.04 12.20 20.39
C THR A 263 -18.09 12.43 21.46
#